data_934b72a1f9c53b74d7fa4721ae382892
#
_entry.id   934b72a1f9c53b74d7fa4721ae382892
#
_cell.length_a   1.000
_cell.length_b   1.000
_cell.length_c   1.000
_cell.angle_alpha   90.00
_cell.angle_beta   90.00
_cell.angle_gamma   90.00
#
_symmetry.space_group_name_H-M   'P 1'
#
loop_
_entity.id
_entity.type
_entity.pdbx_description
1 polymer ?
#
loop_
_entity_poly.entity_id
_entity_poly.type
_entity_poly.pdbx_seq_one_letter_code
_entity_poly.pdbx_strand_id
1 'polypeptide(L)'
;MLILNHFTEAFDPVDCNGTCDNCASTGEVEELNLTTSALLFVAMIRELQNGGKKITGPLSIHAFRGTSGSDMSRRGFNNLENFGKGSNISADLAKRLLVYLITRQILSTDLEESQVPNRAPISYIHVPLHLSYSISIAC
;
A
#
# COMPACT_ATOMS: atom_id res chain seq x y z
N MET A 1 -5.48 5.31 -22.17
CA MET A 1 -6.77 5.76 -22.75
C MET A 1 -7.31 7.02 -22.11
N LEU A 2 -7.17 7.26 -20.80
CA LEU A 2 -7.69 8.48 -20.13
C LEU A 2 -7.07 9.79 -20.62
N ILE A 3 -5.80 9.80 -21.01
CA ILE A 3 -5.10 11.01 -21.47
C ILE A 3 -5.60 11.44 -22.86
N LEU A 4 -5.82 10.50 -23.77
CA LEU A 4 -6.28 10.79 -25.13
C LEU A 4 -7.72 11.34 -25.12
N ASN A 5 -8.58 10.82 -24.26
CA ASN A 5 -9.95 11.37 -24.08
C ASN A 5 -9.93 12.82 -23.59
N HIS A 6 -8.92 13.23 -22.82
CA HIS A 6 -8.77 14.62 -22.37
C HIS A 6 -8.46 15.57 -23.53
N PHE A 7 -7.76 15.08 -24.56
CA PHE A 7 -7.42 15.85 -25.76
C PHE A 7 -8.41 15.64 -26.91
N THR A 8 -9.53 14.94 -26.68
CA THR A 8 -10.52 14.59 -27.71
C THR A 8 -9.92 13.79 -28.91
N GLU A 9 -8.84 13.06 -28.67
CA GLU A 9 -8.22 12.19 -29.67
C GLU A 9 -8.78 10.77 -29.55
N ALA A 10 -9.23 10.22 -30.68
CA ALA A 10 -9.58 8.81 -30.80
C ALA A 10 -8.35 8.03 -31.27
N PHE A 11 -7.87 7.09 -30.45
CA PHE A 11 -6.81 6.17 -30.81
C PHE A 11 -7.40 4.78 -31.03
N ASP A 12 -7.20 4.26 -32.24
CA ASP A 12 -7.53 2.87 -32.51
C ASP A 12 -6.33 1.98 -32.16
N PRO A 13 -6.52 0.96 -31.32
CA PRO A 13 -5.45 0.01 -30.95
C PRO A 13 -4.76 -0.65 -32.16
N VAL A 14 -5.46 -0.77 -33.30
CA VAL A 14 -4.90 -1.31 -34.56
C VAL A 14 -3.79 -0.43 -35.11
N ASP A 15 -3.88 0.89 -34.89
CA ASP A 15 -2.86 1.85 -35.41
C ASP A 15 -1.54 1.81 -34.64
N CYS A 16 -1.48 1.08 -33.53
CA CYS A 16 -0.27 0.94 -32.73
C CYS A 16 0.83 0.16 -33.47
N ASN A 17 0.49 -0.70 -34.45
CA ASN A 17 1.44 -1.54 -35.21
C ASN A 17 2.46 -2.31 -34.34
N GLY A 18 2.15 -2.58 -33.06
CA GLY A 18 3.05 -3.30 -32.17
C GLY A 18 4.29 -2.51 -31.71
N THR A 19 4.34 -1.21 -31.94
CA THR A 19 5.54 -0.39 -31.67
C THR A 19 5.56 0.26 -30.28
N CYS A 20 4.44 0.21 -29.54
CA CYS A 20 4.40 0.77 -28.18
C CYS A 20 5.07 -0.18 -27.18
N ASP A 21 5.51 0.37 -26.06
CA ASP A 21 6.11 -0.36 -24.95
C ASP A 21 5.18 -1.44 -24.35
N ASN A 22 3.86 -1.24 -24.37
CA ASN A 22 2.89 -2.28 -23.98
C ASN A 22 2.89 -3.47 -24.94
N CYS A 23 3.03 -3.23 -26.25
CA CYS A 23 3.12 -4.31 -27.24
C CYS A 23 4.50 -4.96 -27.25
N ALA A 24 5.55 -4.20 -26.94
CA ALA A 24 6.91 -4.71 -26.84
C ALA A 24 7.13 -5.54 -25.57
N SER A 25 6.34 -5.32 -24.52
CA SER A 25 6.37 -6.12 -23.30
C SER A 25 5.59 -7.43 -23.52
N THR A 26 6.27 -8.46 -23.95
CA THR A 26 5.75 -9.84 -24.09
C THR A 26 5.68 -10.57 -22.73
N GLY A 27 5.69 -9.82 -21.62
CA GLY A 27 5.58 -10.40 -20.29
C GLY A 27 4.21 -11.05 -20.08
N GLU A 28 4.19 -12.30 -19.65
CA GLU A 28 2.98 -12.94 -19.17
C GLU A 28 2.41 -12.12 -18.02
N VAL A 29 1.16 -11.71 -18.14
CA VAL A 29 0.44 -11.04 -17.05
C VAL A 29 -0.03 -12.14 -16.11
N GLU A 30 0.63 -12.25 -14.98
CA GLU A 30 0.21 -13.15 -13.91
C GLU A 30 -0.83 -12.44 -13.02
N GLU A 31 -2.02 -13.02 -12.94
CA GLU A 31 -3.04 -12.57 -11.99
C GLU A 31 -2.78 -13.16 -10.61
N LEU A 32 -2.44 -12.32 -9.65
CA LEU A 32 -2.24 -12.74 -8.27
C LEU A 32 -3.42 -12.34 -7.39
N ASN A 33 -3.99 -13.29 -6.70
CA ASN A 33 -5.02 -13.00 -5.69
C ASN A 33 -4.35 -12.59 -4.37
N LEU A 34 -4.32 -11.31 -4.10
CA LEU A 34 -3.75 -10.72 -2.88
C LEU A 34 -4.81 -10.32 -1.84
N THR A 35 -6.03 -10.79 -1.96
CA THR A 35 -7.14 -10.41 -1.07
C THR A 35 -6.80 -10.68 0.39
N THR A 36 -6.32 -11.87 0.71
CA THR A 36 -5.92 -12.24 2.07
C THR A 36 -4.78 -11.33 2.59
N SER A 37 -3.77 -11.10 1.76
CA SER A 37 -2.66 -10.21 2.11
C SER A 37 -3.12 -8.78 2.34
N ALA A 38 -4.05 -8.28 1.53
CA ALA A 38 -4.65 -6.96 1.69
C ALA A 38 -5.41 -6.82 3.01
N LEU A 39 -6.23 -7.81 3.36
CA LEU A 39 -6.98 -7.83 4.62
C LEU A 39 -6.05 -7.84 5.83
N LEU A 40 -5.01 -8.67 5.80
CA LEU A 40 -4.00 -8.74 6.87
C LEU A 40 -3.21 -7.44 7.00
N PHE A 41 -2.87 -6.80 5.88
CA PHE A 41 -2.17 -5.51 5.89
C PHE A 41 -3.04 -4.41 6.53
N VAL A 42 -4.30 -4.31 6.14
CA VAL A 42 -5.25 -3.34 6.73
C VAL A 42 -5.47 -3.64 8.21
N ALA A 43 -5.59 -4.92 8.59
CA ALA A 43 -5.74 -5.33 9.99
C ALA A 43 -4.53 -4.90 10.83
N MET A 44 -3.31 -5.03 10.31
CA MET A 44 -2.08 -4.59 10.97
C MET A 44 -2.07 -3.05 11.19
N ILE A 45 -2.45 -2.27 10.18
CA ILE A 45 -2.52 -0.81 10.30
C ILE A 45 -3.58 -0.41 11.33
N ARG A 46 -4.72 -1.09 11.34
CA ARG A 46 -5.79 -0.86 12.33
C ARG A 46 -5.34 -1.21 13.76
N GLU A 47 -4.64 -2.31 13.93
CA GLU A 47 -4.07 -2.71 15.22
C GLU A 47 -3.12 -1.63 15.77
N LEU A 48 -2.24 -1.08 14.91
CA LEU A 48 -1.36 0.04 15.25
C LEU A 48 -2.15 1.30 15.66
N GLN A 49 -3.15 1.64 14.88
CA GLN A 49 -3.99 2.81 15.12
C GLN A 49 -4.78 2.70 16.44
N ASN A 50 -5.33 1.53 16.75
CA ASN A 50 -6.02 1.26 18.00
C ASN A 50 -5.07 1.34 19.21
N GLY A 51 -3.80 0.97 19.01
CA GLY A 51 -2.74 1.13 20.01
C GLY A 51 -2.16 2.55 20.11
N GLY A 52 -2.73 3.53 19.39
CA GLY A 52 -2.24 4.91 19.35
C GLY A 52 -0.88 5.08 18.68
N LYS A 53 -0.44 4.12 17.87
CA LYS A 53 0.83 4.14 17.18
C LYS A 53 0.66 4.59 15.73
N LYS A 54 1.65 5.32 15.23
CA LYS A 54 1.72 5.77 13.84
C LYS A 54 2.83 5.04 13.10
N ILE A 55 2.61 4.76 11.82
CA ILE A 55 3.58 4.07 10.97
C ILE A 55 3.68 4.73 9.60
N THR A 56 4.90 4.80 9.08
CA THR A 56 5.18 5.30 7.72
C THR A 56 5.06 4.17 6.69
N GLY A 57 4.91 4.51 5.40
CA GLY A 57 4.82 3.53 4.32
C GLY A 57 5.95 2.51 4.32
N PRO A 58 7.22 2.91 4.28
CA PRO A 58 8.33 1.96 4.29
C PRO A 58 8.34 1.06 5.53
N LEU A 59 8.11 1.61 6.72
CA LEU A 59 8.06 0.82 7.94
C LEU A 59 6.90 -0.17 7.97
N SER A 60 5.74 0.18 7.39
CA SER A 60 4.60 -0.72 7.28
C SER A 60 4.91 -1.94 6.42
N ILE A 61 5.62 -1.76 5.32
CA ILE A 61 6.07 -2.85 4.45
C ILE A 61 7.03 -3.77 5.20
N HIS A 62 7.99 -3.21 5.94
CA HIS A 62 8.92 -4.00 6.74
C HIS A 62 8.20 -4.77 7.85
N ALA A 63 7.27 -4.15 8.57
CA ALA A 63 6.48 -4.79 9.61
C ALA A 63 5.61 -5.91 9.05
N PHE A 64 4.94 -5.68 7.92
CA PHE A 64 4.09 -6.68 7.28
C PHE A 64 4.88 -7.89 6.80
N ARG A 65 6.09 -7.68 6.27
CA ARG A 65 6.98 -8.77 5.84
C ARG A 65 7.74 -9.44 6.99
N GLY A 66 7.66 -8.89 8.19
CA GLY A 66 8.38 -9.44 9.34
C GLY A 66 9.88 -9.17 9.33
N THR A 67 10.30 -8.12 8.64
CA THR A 67 11.70 -7.71 8.62
C THR A 67 12.05 -7.10 10.00
N SER A 68 12.83 -7.81 10.78
CA SER A 68 13.28 -7.33 12.08
C SER A 68 14.39 -6.30 11.94
N GLY A 69 14.34 -5.27 12.75
CA GLY A 69 15.35 -4.23 12.85
C GLY A 69 15.25 -3.50 14.18
N SER A 70 16.29 -2.75 14.53
CA SER A 70 16.32 -2.00 15.79
C SER A 70 15.15 -1.04 15.95
N ASP A 71 14.71 -0.42 14.85
CA ASP A 71 13.56 0.50 14.85
C ASP A 71 12.23 -0.24 15.06
N MET A 72 12.07 -1.44 14.51
CA MET A 72 10.87 -2.26 14.71
C MET A 72 10.72 -2.66 16.17
N SER A 73 11.80 -3.14 16.78
CA SER A 73 11.82 -3.55 18.19
C SER A 73 11.62 -2.36 19.13
N ARG A 74 12.29 -1.23 18.87
CA ARG A 74 12.18 -0.02 19.69
C ARG A 74 10.77 0.54 19.71
N ARG A 75 10.06 0.47 18.57
CA ARG A 75 8.68 0.93 18.45
C ARG A 75 7.65 -0.12 18.88
N GLY A 76 8.09 -1.35 19.17
CA GLY A 76 7.24 -2.45 19.56
C GLY A 76 6.35 -2.98 18.42
N PHE A 77 6.76 -2.78 17.16
CA PHE A 77 6.01 -3.27 16.00
C PHE A 77 6.10 -4.78 15.84
N ASN A 78 7.18 -5.39 16.33
CA ASN A 78 7.37 -6.84 16.35
C ASN A 78 6.39 -7.58 17.26
N ASN A 79 5.68 -6.87 18.14
CA ASN A 79 4.66 -7.44 19.03
C ASN A 79 3.23 -7.40 18.42
N LEU A 80 3.08 -6.91 17.20
CA LEU A 80 1.79 -6.90 16.51
C LEU A 80 1.37 -8.32 16.15
N GLU A 81 0.08 -8.62 16.28
CA GLU A 81 -0.49 -9.93 15.89
C GLU A 81 -0.27 -10.22 14.40
N ASN A 82 -0.36 -9.18 13.59
CA ASN A 82 -0.21 -9.30 12.13
C ASN A 82 1.23 -9.04 11.63
N PHE A 83 2.21 -8.94 12.53
CA PHE A 83 3.61 -8.79 12.15
C PHE A 83 4.10 -10.01 11.37
N GLY A 84 4.73 -9.79 10.23
CA GLY A 84 5.30 -10.85 9.41
C GLY A 84 4.29 -11.70 8.62
N LYS A 85 3.01 -11.38 8.66
CA LYS A 85 1.97 -12.13 7.91
C LYS A 85 2.14 -12.03 6.38
N GLY A 86 2.84 -11.03 5.89
CA GLY A 86 3.19 -10.84 4.48
C GLY A 86 4.58 -11.36 4.10
N SER A 87 5.19 -12.23 4.87
CA SER A 87 6.52 -12.77 4.60
C SER A 87 6.61 -13.58 3.30
N ASN A 88 5.47 -14.09 2.82
CA ASN A 88 5.35 -14.87 1.58
C ASN A 88 5.35 -14.00 0.31
N ILE A 89 5.24 -12.69 0.42
CA ILE A 89 5.27 -11.78 -0.73
C ILE A 89 6.58 -10.97 -0.76
N SER A 90 7.00 -10.60 -1.97
CA SER A 90 8.20 -9.77 -2.14
C SER A 90 8.00 -8.35 -1.63
N ALA A 91 9.10 -7.63 -1.38
CA ALA A 91 9.04 -6.22 -0.97
C ALA A 91 8.38 -5.34 -2.03
N ASP A 92 8.64 -5.60 -3.29
CA ASP A 92 8.05 -4.87 -4.41
C ASP A 92 6.54 -5.10 -4.49
N LEU A 93 6.10 -6.35 -4.33
CA LEU A 93 4.69 -6.70 -4.34
C LEU A 93 3.95 -6.08 -3.13
N ALA A 94 4.57 -6.08 -1.94
CA ALA A 94 4.04 -5.41 -0.76
C ALA A 94 3.91 -3.89 -0.96
N LYS A 95 4.88 -3.28 -1.63
CA LYS A 95 4.83 -1.85 -2.00
C LYS A 95 3.69 -1.55 -2.98
N ARG A 96 3.53 -2.37 -4.01
CA ARG A 96 2.41 -2.24 -4.97
C ARG A 96 1.07 -2.41 -4.27
N LEU A 97 0.96 -3.37 -3.36
CA LEU A 97 -0.24 -3.59 -2.55
C LEU A 97 -0.58 -2.35 -1.72
N LEU A 98 0.41 -1.76 -1.04
CA LEU A 98 0.23 -0.52 -0.27
C LEU A 98 -0.27 0.63 -1.15
N VAL A 99 0.37 0.86 -2.30
CA VAL A 99 -0.06 1.90 -3.26
C VAL A 99 -1.48 1.65 -3.75
N TYR A 100 -1.83 0.40 -4.04
CA TYR A 100 -3.18 0.03 -4.44
C TYR A 100 -4.21 0.35 -3.35
N LEU A 101 -3.93 -0.02 -2.08
CA LEU A 101 -4.83 0.25 -0.95
C LEU A 101 -5.03 1.75 -0.71
N ILE A 102 -3.99 2.57 -0.90
CA ILE A 102 -4.08 4.03 -0.80
C ILE A 102 -4.88 4.59 -1.99
N THR A 103 -4.62 4.15 -3.20
CA THR A 103 -5.32 4.59 -4.42
C THR A 103 -6.81 4.27 -4.36
N ARG A 104 -7.18 3.15 -3.77
CA ARG A 104 -8.57 2.74 -3.53
C ARG A 104 -9.20 3.37 -2.29
N GLN A 105 -8.47 4.24 -1.61
CA GLN A 105 -8.92 4.91 -0.38
C GLN A 105 -9.29 3.94 0.76
N ILE A 106 -8.77 2.72 0.73
CA ILE A 106 -8.87 1.74 1.82
C ILE A 106 -7.92 2.15 2.96
N LEU A 107 -6.75 2.68 2.61
CA LEU A 107 -5.83 3.36 3.50
C LEU A 107 -5.71 4.83 3.09
N SER A 108 -5.44 5.69 4.05
CA SER A 108 -5.15 7.10 3.83
C SER A 108 -3.78 7.47 4.40
N THR A 109 -3.29 8.62 3.99
CA THR A 109 -2.02 9.15 4.49
C THR A 109 -2.22 10.54 5.08
N ASP A 110 -1.66 10.77 6.26
CA ASP A 110 -1.59 12.08 6.90
C ASP A 110 -0.15 12.61 6.89
N LEU A 111 0.01 13.87 6.55
CA LEU A 111 1.29 14.56 6.59
C LEU A 111 1.41 15.30 7.92
N GLU A 112 2.46 15.02 8.67
CA GLU A 112 2.80 15.76 9.89
C GLU A 112 4.12 16.50 9.71
N GLU A 113 4.14 17.76 10.13
CA GLU A 113 5.37 18.53 10.14
C GLU A 113 6.39 17.91 11.08
N SER A 114 7.63 17.85 10.63
CA SER A 114 8.73 17.37 11.47
C SER A 114 9.05 18.39 12.55
N GLN A 115 9.19 17.92 13.79
CA GLN A 115 9.69 18.75 14.90
C GLN A 115 11.17 19.18 14.71
N VAL A 116 11.86 18.57 13.74
CA VAL A 116 13.26 18.90 13.44
C VAL A 116 13.30 19.98 12.35
N PRO A 117 13.96 21.12 12.58
CA PRO A 117 14.11 22.18 11.57
C PRO A 117 14.69 21.64 10.25
N ASN A 118 14.18 22.13 9.14
CA ASN A 118 14.61 21.78 7.77
C ASN A 118 14.44 20.30 7.38
N ARG A 119 13.60 19.56 8.08
CA ARG A 119 13.24 18.20 7.71
C ARG A 119 11.90 18.19 7.01
N ALA A 120 11.78 17.39 5.92
CA ALA A 120 10.53 17.21 5.21
C ALA A 120 9.42 16.65 6.12
N PRO A 121 8.14 16.98 5.83
CA PRO A 121 7.00 16.38 6.52
C PRO A 121 7.03 14.85 6.44
N ILE A 122 6.53 14.21 7.48
CA ILE A 122 6.47 12.75 7.56
C ILE A 122 5.07 12.30 7.21
N SER A 123 4.96 11.36 6.28
CA SER A 123 3.68 10.75 5.89
C SER A 123 3.42 9.50 6.72
N TYR A 124 2.31 9.48 7.44
CA TYR A 124 1.82 8.34 8.21
C TYR A 124 0.60 7.72 7.55
N ILE A 125 0.48 6.40 7.64
CA ILE A 125 -0.62 5.63 7.07
C ILE A 125 -1.64 5.31 8.15
N HIS A 126 -2.93 5.42 7.81
CA HIS A 126 -4.03 5.06 8.70
C HIS A 126 -5.23 4.49 7.92
N VAL A 127 -6.12 3.82 8.65
CA VAL A 127 -7.42 3.41 8.13
C VAL A 127 -8.41 4.57 8.32
N PRO A 128 -9.07 5.06 7.26
CA PRO A 128 -10.03 6.16 7.37
C PRO A 128 -11.20 5.80 8.27
N LEU A 129 -11.72 6.78 9.02
CA LEU A 129 -12.82 6.58 9.97
C LEU A 129 -14.08 6.01 9.33
N HIS A 130 -14.40 6.40 8.10
CA HIS A 130 -15.59 5.90 7.39
C HIS A 130 -15.53 4.40 7.07
N LEU A 131 -14.33 3.81 6.99
CA LEU A 131 -14.13 2.37 6.81
C LEU A 131 -14.09 1.59 8.13
N SER A 132 -13.90 2.29 9.25
CA SER A 132 -13.85 1.65 10.57
C SER A 132 -15.18 0.98 10.95
N TYR A 133 -16.29 1.46 10.41
CA TYR A 133 -17.63 0.90 10.66
C TYR A 133 -18.03 -0.25 9.74
N SER A 134 -17.43 -0.35 8.54
CA SER A 134 -17.86 -1.32 7.53
C SER A 134 -17.25 -2.71 7.68
N ILE A 135 -16.18 -2.87 8.46
CA ILE A 135 -15.47 -4.15 8.62
C ILE A 135 -15.92 -4.92 9.87
N SER A 136 -16.82 -4.35 10.68
CA SER A 136 -17.43 -5.04 11.83
C SER A 136 -18.49 -6.10 11.45
N ILE A 137 -18.77 -6.31 10.17
CA ILE A 137 -19.87 -7.19 9.71
C ILE A 137 -19.35 -8.45 8.99
N ALA A 138 -18.09 -8.76 9.07
CA ALA A 138 -17.53 -10.01 8.53
C ALA A 138 -17.04 -10.89 9.70
N CYS A 139 -17.99 -11.37 10.50
CA CYS A 139 -17.87 -12.60 11.27
C CYS A 139 -18.70 -13.68 10.63
#